data_154f31ae11ac2999602c5a6dbab645e7
#
_entry.id   154f31ae11ac2999602c5a6dbab645e7
#
_cell.length_a   1.000
_cell.length_b   1.000
_cell.length_c   1.000
_cell.angle_alpha   90.00
_cell.angle_beta   90.00
_cell.angle_gamma   90.00
#
_symmetry.space_group_name_H-M   'P 1'
#
loop_
_entity.id
_entity.type
_entity.pdbx_description
1 polymer ?
#
loop_
_entity_poly.entity_id
_entity_poly.type
_entity_poly.pdbx_seq_one_letter_code
_entity_poly.pdbx_strand_id
1 'polypeptide(L)'
;CVGCAFSALDNKDIQAAYNYIQDLGGKEQATIIGWGTKENLPQATLINSLLVRALDYNDIYWEQDPSHPSDIIPAVLSTGEFMKKDGKEVLVGIIIAYELEMRLCLAAFPGVREIGWHHATLTQLVSPVVAGRMLGLNEEEIVAAIGINGSSHFTLGGVVAGHLTNMKNAADPFAVEAGVQAALLSSKGYTGPVEVFEGKEGLFEVMDKVKWDRDILTKGLGDSFLINQCGYKAFPTEALTHQPITAALEV
;
A
#
# COMPACT_ATOMS: atom_id res chain seq x y z
N CYS A 1 1.19 -10.60 -8.38
CA CYS A 1 0.14 -9.58 -8.28
C CYS A 1 -0.94 -9.74 -9.36
N VAL A 2 -0.61 -9.60 -10.66
CA VAL A 2 -1.61 -9.74 -11.74
C VAL A 2 -2.30 -11.11 -11.70
N GLY A 3 -1.55 -12.21 -11.51
CA GLY A 3 -2.12 -13.55 -11.35
C GLY A 3 -3.06 -13.66 -10.15
N CYS A 4 -2.70 -13.07 -8.99
CA CYS A 4 -3.59 -13.00 -7.82
C CYS A 4 -4.88 -12.26 -8.14
N ALA A 5 -4.78 -11.10 -8.81
CA ALA A 5 -5.93 -10.30 -9.18
C ALA A 5 -6.92 -11.08 -10.07
N PHE A 6 -6.44 -11.74 -11.13
CA PHE A 6 -7.30 -12.56 -11.99
C PHE A 6 -7.91 -13.77 -11.25
N SER A 7 -7.19 -14.38 -10.33
CA SER A 7 -7.68 -15.53 -9.55
C SER A 7 -8.67 -15.13 -8.45
N ALA A 8 -8.78 -13.84 -8.13
CA ALA A 8 -9.66 -13.33 -7.08
C ALA A 8 -11.01 -12.79 -7.61
N LEU A 9 -11.25 -12.80 -8.93
CA LEU A 9 -12.44 -12.19 -9.53
C LEU A 9 -13.76 -12.76 -8.99
N ASP A 10 -13.80 -14.04 -8.67
CA ASP A 10 -15.00 -14.72 -8.13
C ASP A 10 -15.09 -14.65 -6.59
N ASN A 11 -14.17 -13.95 -5.92
CA ASN A 11 -14.19 -13.82 -4.47
C ASN A 11 -15.39 -12.96 -4.04
N LYS A 12 -16.20 -13.45 -3.09
CA LYS A 12 -17.43 -12.79 -2.65
C LYS A 12 -17.18 -11.41 -2.02
N ASP A 13 -16.07 -11.24 -1.32
CA ASP A 13 -15.73 -9.96 -0.69
C ASP A 13 -15.38 -8.92 -1.74
N ILE A 14 -14.69 -9.35 -2.80
CA ILE A 14 -14.36 -8.48 -3.94
C ILE A 14 -15.63 -8.12 -4.71
N GLN A 15 -16.52 -9.07 -4.94
CA GLN A 15 -17.82 -8.82 -5.58
C GLN A 15 -18.66 -7.80 -4.78
N ALA A 16 -18.68 -7.92 -3.44
CA ALA A 16 -19.37 -6.96 -2.59
C ALA A 16 -18.78 -5.54 -2.70
N ALA A 17 -17.44 -5.42 -2.67
CA ALA A 17 -16.75 -4.15 -2.84
C ALA A 17 -16.97 -3.57 -4.26
N TYR A 18 -16.92 -4.41 -5.29
CA TYR A 18 -17.19 -3.99 -6.67
C TYR A 18 -18.62 -3.46 -6.83
N ASN A 19 -19.62 -4.18 -6.33
CA ASN A 19 -21.02 -3.74 -6.37
C ASN A 19 -21.20 -2.38 -5.66
N TYR A 20 -20.54 -2.21 -4.50
CA TYR A 20 -20.57 -0.94 -3.77
C TYR A 20 -20.04 0.23 -4.62
N ILE A 21 -18.90 0.07 -5.31
CA ILE A 21 -18.39 1.16 -6.15
C ILE A 21 -19.24 1.41 -7.39
N GLN A 22 -19.88 0.36 -7.95
CA GLN A 22 -20.82 0.51 -9.05
C GLN A 22 -22.03 1.37 -8.64
N ASP A 23 -22.55 1.16 -7.42
CA ASP A 23 -23.66 1.96 -6.87
C ASP A 23 -23.27 3.43 -6.65
N LEU A 24 -21.99 3.71 -6.34
CA LEU A 24 -21.50 5.09 -6.20
C LEU A 24 -21.35 5.78 -7.56
N GLY A 25 -20.94 5.04 -8.57
CA GLY A 25 -20.63 5.58 -9.89
C GLY A 25 -19.47 6.54 -9.90
N GLY A 26 -19.21 7.16 -11.04
CA GLY A 26 -18.16 8.17 -11.18
C GLY A 26 -17.66 8.35 -12.61
N LYS A 27 -16.56 9.09 -12.77
CA LYS A 27 -15.90 9.24 -14.05
C LYS A 27 -15.07 8.01 -14.38
N GLU A 28 -15.16 7.54 -15.60
CA GLU A 28 -14.34 6.44 -16.12
C GLU A 28 -12.88 6.89 -16.35
N GLN A 29 -12.00 6.62 -15.37
CA GLN A 29 -10.61 7.11 -15.36
C GLN A 29 -9.57 6.01 -15.40
N ALA A 30 -9.80 4.88 -14.71
CA ALA A 30 -8.87 3.77 -14.66
C ALA A 30 -9.60 2.42 -14.74
N THR A 31 -8.94 1.43 -15.34
CA THR A 31 -9.50 0.11 -15.60
C THR A 31 -9.41 -0.79 -14.37
N ILE A 32 -10.48 -1.52 -14.08
CA ILE A 32 -10.48 -2.60 -13.10
C ILE A 32 -9.98 -3.88 -13.76
N ILE A 33 -8.94 -4.45 -13.18
CA ILE A 33 -8.27 -5.67 -13.66
C ILE A 33 -9.29 -6.83 -13.74
N GLY A 34 -9.30 -7.52 -14.86
CA GLY A 34 -10.12 -8.69 -15.10
C GLY A 34 -11.54 -8.40 -15.59
N TRP A 35 -12.22 -7.37 -15.07
CA TRP A 35 -13.53 -6.98 -15.60
C TRP A 35 -13.45 -6.03 -16.79
N GLY A 36 -12.38 -5.24 -16.90
CA GLY A 36 -12.22 -4.28 -18.01
C GLY A 36 -13.13 -3.06 -17.91
N THR A 37 -13.99 -2.96 -16.90
CA THR A 37 -14.77 -1.76 -16.61
C THR A 37 -13.89 -0.65 -16.09
N LYS A 38 -14.31 0.60 -16.26
CA LYS A 38 -13.58 1.76 -15.75
C LYS A 38 -14.37 2.47 -14.66
N GLU A 39 -13.62 2.90 -13.64
CA GLU A 39 -14.12 3.68 -12.53
C GLU A 39 -13.27 4.93 -12.30
N ASN A 40 -13.70 5.80 -11.38
CA ASN A 40 -12.85 6.89 -10.96
C ASN A 40 -11.55 6.36 -10.34
N LEU A 41 -10.51 7.14 -10.43
CA LEU A 41 -9.15 6.69 -10.13
C LEU A 41 -8.99 6.09 -8.72
N PRO A 42 -9.49 6.70 -7.61
CA PRO A 42 -9.40 6.09 -6.29
C PRO A 42 -10.13 4.74 -6.19
N GLN A 43 -11.35 4.65 -6.66
CA GLN A 43 -12.17 3.43 -6.58
C GLN A 43 -11.61 2.29 -7.44
N ALA A 44 -11.13 2.59 -8.65
CA ALA A 44 -10.44 1.59 -9.47
C ALA A 44 -9.17 1.09 -8.76
N THR A 45 -8.44 1.99 -8.11
CA THR A 45 -7.25 1.63 -7.32
C THR A 45 -7.62 0.72 -6.14
N LEU A 46 -8.68 1.04 -5.39
CA LEU A 46 -9.18 0.21 -4.30
C LEU A 46 -9.47 -1.21 -4.76
N ILE A 47 -10.29 -1.37 -5.78
CA ILE A 47 -10.67 -2.71 -6.27
C ILE A 47 -9.46 -3.47 -6.80
N ASN A 48 -8.58 -2.83 -7.54
CA ASN A 48 -7.36 -3.46 -8.04
C ASN A 48 -6.44 -3.93 -6.89
N SER A 49 -6.33 -3.14 -5.82
CA SER A 49 -5.54 -3.51 -4.64
C SER A 49 -6.21 -4.64 -3.84
N LEU A 50 -7.53 -4.60 -3.68
CA LEU A 50 -8.29 -5.71 -3.09
C LEU A 50 -8.11 -7.01 -3.88
N LEU A 51 -8.16 -6.97 -5.22
CA LEU A 51 -7.92 -8.12 -6.08
C LEU A 51 -6.51 -8.71 -5.90
N VAL A 52 -5.49 -7.86 -5.78
CA VAL A 52 -4.10 -8.30 -5.52
C VAL A 52 -3.99 -8.99 -4.17
N ARG A 53 -4.66 -8.46 -3.15
CA ARG A 53 -4.54 -8.88 -1.74
C ARG A 53 -5.44 -10.05 -1.34
N ALA A 54 -6.55 -10.26 -2.03
CA ALA A 54 -7.66 -11.14 -1.63
C ALA A 54 -7.26 -12.57 -1.27
N LEU A 55 -6.29 -13.14 -1.99
CA LEU A 55 -5.86 -14.52 -1.80
C LEU A 55 -4.76 -14.68 -0.76
N ASP A 56 -4.27 -13.59 -0.18
CA ASP A 56 -3.10 -13.60 0.70
C ASP A 56 -1.90 -14.38 0.09
N TYR A 57 -1.77 -14.29 -1.25
CA TYR A 57 -0.79 -15.02 -2.07
C TYR A 57 0.12 -14.08 -2.86
N ASN A 58 0.04 -12.79 -2.57
CA ASN A 58 0.97 -11.78 -3.06
C ASN A 58 2.34 -11.91 -2.38
N ASP A 59 3.21 -10.97 -2.61
CA ASP A 59 4.54 -10.95 -1.99
C ASP A 59 4.47 -10.73 -0.47
N ILE A 60 5.62 -10.83 0.16
CA ILE A 60 5.84 -10.42 1.54
C ILE A 60 7.29 -9.96 1.72
N TYR A 61 7.45 -8.84 2.38
CA TYR A 61 8.70 -8.42 2.97
C TYR A 61 8.65 -8.69 4.47
N TRP A 62 9.61 -9.42 5.00
CA TRP A 62 9.63 -9.77 6.41
C TRP A 62 11.04 -9.65 6.98
N GLU A 63 11.33 -8.48 7.48
CA GLU A 63 12.55 -8.18 8.24
C GLU A 63 12.15 -7.64 9.62
N GLN A 64 12.37 -6.36 9.91
CA GLN A 64 12.02 -5.78 11.20
C GLN A 64 10.50 -5.67 11.40
N ASP A 65 9.79 -5.16 10.40
CA ASP A 65 8.33 -5.13 10.35
C ASP A 65 7.85 -5.74 9.03
N PRO A 66 6.88 -6.64 9.04
CA PRO A 66 6.40 -7.24 7.80
C PRO A 66 5.48 -6.29 7.04
N SER A 67 5.53 -6.34 5.71
CA SER A 67 4.59 -5.65 4.84
C SER A 67 4.37 -6.38 3.52
N HIS A 68 3.44 -5.87 2.72
CA HIS A 68 3.09 -6.38 1.39
C HIS A 68 3.21 -5.26 0.34
N PRO A 69 4.43 -4.89 -0.10
CA PRO A 69 4.62 -3.75 -1.00
C PRO A 69 3.83 -3.86 -2.31
N SER A 70 3.49 -5.07 -2.74
CA SER A 70 2.66 -5.30 -3.94
C SER A 70 1.25 -4.73 -3.84
N ASP A 71 0.74 -4.46 -2.64
CA ASP A 71 -0.58 -3.86 -2.45
C ASP A 71 -0.62 -2.41 -2.98
N ILE A 72 0.56 -1.77 -3.13
CA ILE A 72 0.71 -0.41 -3.70
C ILE A 72 0.79 -0.42 -5.24
N ILE A 73 1.14 -1.55 -5.87
CA ILE A 73 1.25 -1.65 -7.34
C ILE A 73 -0.01 -1.12 -8.05
N PRO A 74 -1.24 -1.38 -7.59
CA PRO A 74 -2.44 -0.83 -8.20
C PRO A 74 -2.50 0.70 -8.23
N ALA A 75 -1.93 1.41 -7.26
CA ALA A 75 -1.83 2.86 -7.33
C ALA A 75 -0.94 3.31 -8.51
N VAL A 76 0.17 2.60 -8.75
CA VAL A 76 1.04 2.86 -9.90
C VAL A 76 0.31 2.59 -11.21
N LEU A 77 -0.35 1.42 -11.32
CA LEU A 77 -1.01 1.00 -12.55
C LEU A 77 -2.20 1.91 -12.90
N SER A 78 -3.09 2.13 -11.94
CA SER A 78 -4.29 2.94 -12.15
C SER A 78 -3.94 4.41 -12.44
N THR A 79 -3.01 4.99 -11.68
CA THR A 79 -2.56 6.38 -11.92
C THR A 79 -1.75 6.49 -13.21
N GLY A 80 -0.93 5.47 -13.51
CA GLY A 80 -0.17 5.39 -14.75
C GLY A 80 -1.09 5.33 -15.99
N GLU A 81 -2.15 4.52 -15.96
CA GLU A 81 -3.18 4.48 -17.00
C GLU A 81 -3.84 5.85 -17.16
N PHE A 82 -4.32 6.43 -16.06
CA PHE A 82 -4.96 7.74 -16.05
C PHE A 82 -4.09 8.83 -16.65
N MET A 83 -2.79 8.81 -16.35
CA MET A 83 -1.80 9.78 -16.86
C MET A 83 -1.15 9.37 -18.18
N LYS A 84 -1.53 8.21 -18.73
CA LYS A 84 -0.95 7.65 -19.97
C LYS A 84 0.57 7.49 -19.91
N LYS A 85 1.08 7.06 -18.78
CA LYS A 85 2.49 6.78 -18.55
C LYS A 85 2.95 5.57 -19.35
N ASP A 86 4.19 5.57 -19.81
CA ASP A 86 4.78 4.41 -20.46
C ASP A 86 5.17 3.30 -19.48
N GLY A 87 5.51 2.12 -20.01
CA GLY A 87 5.87 0.96 -19.19
C GLY A 87 7.13 1.17 -18.35
N LYS A 88 8.06 2.02 -18.79
CA LYS A 88 9.27 2.35 -18.03
C LYS A 88 8.92 3.19 -16.79
N GLU A 89 8.09 4.21 -16.95
CA GLU A 89 7.61 5.03 -15.85
C GLU A 89 6.84 4.20 -14.82
N VAL A 90 6.00 3.26 -15.29
CA VAL A 90 5.28 2.31 -14.43
C VAL A 90 6.26 1.43 -13.63
N LEU A 91 7.27 0.85 -14.27
CA LEU A 91 8.27 0.03 -13.57
C LEU A 91 9.05 0.86 -12.54
N VAL A 92 9.42 2.09 -12.85
CA VAL A 92 10.07 3.00 -11.89
C VAL A 92 9.14 3.29 -10.70
N GLY A 93 7.85 3.54 -10.96
CA GLY A 93 6.85 3.74 -9.90
C GLY A 93 6.73 2.54 -8.96
N ILE A 94 6.76 1.31 -9.51
CA ILE A 94 6.74 0.08 -8.72
C ILE A 94 8.01 -0.03 -7.86
N ILE A 95 9.20 0.22 -8.43
CA ILE A 95 10.46 0.17 -7.68
C ILE A 95 10.44 1.18 -6.52
N ILE A 96 9.93 2.39 -6.75
CA ILE A 96 9.81 3.41 -5.70
C ILE A 96 8.85 2.95 -4.60
N ALA A 97 7.71 2.34 -4.96
CA ALA A 97 6.76 1.81 -3.99
C ALA A 97 7.41 0.80 -3.04
N TYR A 98 8.13 -0.17 -3.60
CA TYR A 98 8.84 -1.19 -2.81
C TYR A 98 9.94 -0.58 -1.95
N GLU A 99 10.76 0.29 -2.54
CA GLU A 99 11.89 0.91 -1.83
C GLU A 99 11.42 1.69 -0.61
N LEU A 100 10.39 2.52 -0.75
CA LEU A 100 9.89 3.34 0.35
C LEU A 100 9.21 2.50 1.44
N GLU A 101 8.35 1.54 1.05
CA GLU A 101 7.64 0.69 2.00
C GLU A 101 8.62 -0.16 2.81
N MET A 102 9.57 -0.80 2.15
CA MET A 102 10.55 -1.65 2.80
C MET A 102 11.53 -0.87 3.69
N ARG A 103 11.88 0.36 3.31
CA ARG A 103 12.68 1.25 4.17
C ARG A 103 11.94 1.65 5.44
N LEU A 104 10.66 1.95 5.36
CA LEU A 104 9.84 2.23 6.54
C LEU A 104 9.76 1.00 7.46
N CYS A 105 9.58 -0.21 6.89
CA CYS A 105 9.62 -1.46 7.65
C CYS A 105 10.95 -1.66 8.38
N LEU A 106 12.08 -1.40 7.71
CA LEU A 106 13.41 -1.54 8.31
C LEU A 106 13.71 -0.49 9.38
N ALA A 107 13.21 0.73 9.19
CA ALA A 107 13.50 1.87 10.06
C ALA A 107 12.76 1.80 11.41
N ALA A 108 11.69 1.02 11.52
CA ALA A 108 10.84 0.94 12.70
C ALA A 108 11.30 -0.17 13.65
N PHE A 109 11.90 0.16 14.80
CA PHE A 109 12.30 -0.81 15.82
C PHE A 109 11.71 -0.48 17.20
N PRO A 110 10.97 -1.39 17.91
CA PRO A 110 10.34 -2.56 17.29
C PRO A 110 9.40 -2.14 16.17
N GLY A 111 8.93 -3.10 15.37
CA GLY A 111 7.98 -2.79 14.30
C GLY A 111 6.70 -2.13 14.82
N VAL A 112 5.99 -1.40 13.97
CA VAL A 112 4.72 -0.74 14.35
C VAL A 112 3.67 -1.75 14.82
N ARG A 113 3.74 -3.00 14.36
CA ARG A 113 2.88 -4.09 14.81
C ARG A 113 3.07 -4.42 16.29
N GLU A 114 4.28 -4.34 16.81
CA GLU A 114 4.60 -4.64 18.20
C GLU A 114 4.00 -3.63 19.19
N ILE A 115 3.60 -2.47 18.71
CA ILE A 115 2.96 -1.42 19.51
C ILE A 115 1.46 -1.26 19.21
N GLY A 116 0.87 -2.22 18.45
CA GLY A 116 -0.58 -2.30 18.23
C GLY A 116 -1.09 -1.62 16.95
N TRP A 117 -0.22 -1.24 16.04
CA TRP A 117 -0.61 -0.76 14.71
C TRP A 117 -0.51 -1.87 13.67
N HIS A 118 -1.19 -1.72 12.55
CA HIS A 118 -1.04 -2.58 11.37
C HIS A 118 -0.01 -1.99 10.41
N HIS A 119 0.69 -2.82 9.63
CA HIS A 119 1.66 -2.35 8.64
C HIS A 119 1.05 -1.44 7.57
N ALA A 120 -0.25 -1.54 7.29
CA ALA A 120 -0.96 -0.60 6.43
C ALA A 120 -0.80 0.87 6.86
N THR A 121 -0.40 1.13 8.11
CA THR A 121 0.02 2.46 8.58
C THR A 121 1.25 2.97 7.84
N LEU A 122 2.18 2.08 7.45
CA LEU A 122 3.35 2.44 6.65
C LEU A 122 2.95 2.65 5.17
N THR A 123 2.10 1.77 4.64
CA THR A 123 1.50 1.89 3.30
C THR A 123 0.78 3.24 3.12
N GLN A 124 0.18 3.76 4.20
CA GLN A 124 -0.47 5.07 4.24
C GLN A 124 0.47 6.23 3.89
N LEU A 125 1.75 6.10 4.25
CA LEU A 125 2.77 7.13 4.01
C LEU A 125 3.41 7.01 2.63
N VAL A 126 3.41 5.81 2.04
CA VAL A 126 4.06 5.51 0.75
C VAL A 126 3.12 5.75 -0.43
N SER A 127 1.88 5.34 -0.31
CA SER A 127 0.91 5.41 -1.42
C SER A 127 0.72 6.82 -2.00
N PRO A 128 0.69 7.94 -1.21
CA PRO A 128 0.60 9.28 -1.77
C PRO A 128 1.86 9.72 -2.53
N VAL A 129 3.04 9.24 -2.13
CA VAL A 129 4.30 9.52 -2.86
C VAL A 129 4.25 8.92 -4.25
N VAL A 130 3.87 7.65 -4.31
CA VAL A 130 3.79 6.89 -5.56
C VAL A 130 2.74 7.48 -6.49
N ALA A 131 1.53 7.73 -6.00
CA ALA A 131 0.47 8.36 -6.76
C ALA A 131 0.86 9.77 -7.23
N GLY A 132 1.46 10.58 -6.34
CA GLY A 132 1.94 11.93 -6.65
C GLY A 132 3.02 11.92 -7.74
N ARG A 133 3.99 11.01 -7.64
CA ARG A 133 5.02 10.81 -8.68
C ARG A 133 4.40 10.47 -10.02
N MET A 134 3.42 9.56 -10.05
CA MET A 134 2.74 9.17 -11.29
C MET A 134 1.87 10.31 -11.85
N LEU A 135 1.24 11.13 -11.01
CA LEU A 135 0.51 12.35 -11.40
C LEU A 135 1.44 13.46 -11.91
N GLY A 136 2.75 13.39 -11.64
CA GLY A 136 3.71 14.42 -12.02
C GLY A 136 3.73 15.59 -11.04
N LEU A 137 3.35 15.38 -9.79
CA LEU A 137 3.42 16.39 -8.73
C LEU A 137 4.87 16.77 -8.42
N ASN A 138 5.06 18.03 -8.05
CA ASN A 138 6.35 18.51 -7.55
C ASN A 138 6.58 18.09 -6.08
N GLU A 139 7.73 18.40 -5.53
CA GLU A 139 8.13 18.01 -4.18
C GLU A 139 7.16 18.57 -3.11
N GLU A 140 6.80 19.84 -3.18
CA GLU A 140 5.88 20.49 -2.22
C GLU A 140 4.51 19.84 -2.26
N GLU A 141 4.00 19.51 -3.43
CA GLU A 141 2.73 18.82 -3.62
C GLU A 141 2.78 17.38 -3.08
N ILE A 142 3.90 16.66 -3.27
CA ILE A 142 4.07 15.31 -2.71
C ILE A 142 4.12 15.37 -1.18
N VAL A 143 4.86 16.31 -0.60
CA VAL A 143 4.90 16.55 0.85
C VAL A 143 3.50 16.85 1.39
N ALA A 144 2.74 17.71 0.71
CA ALA A 144 1.35 17.98 1.09
C ALA A 144 0.48 16.72 1.03
N ALA A 145 0.63 15.88 0.00
CA ALA A 145 -0.11 14.63 -0.13
C ALA A 145 0.22 13.64 1.00
N ILE A 146 1.51 13.52 1.38
CA ILE A 146 1.93 12.71 2.53
C ILE A 146 1.28 13.25 3.81
N GLY A 147 1.31 14.57 4.01
CA GLY A 147 0.72 15.22 5.18
C GLY A 147 -0.79 15.00 5.27
N ILE A 148 -1.53 15.12 4.16
CA ILE A 148 -2.97 14.85 4.08
C ILE A 148 -3.25 13.41 4.52
N ASN A 149 -2.56 12.44 3.93
CA ASN A 149 -2.80 11.03 4.19
C ASN A 149 -2.33 10.61 5.58
N GLY A 150 -1.13 11.02 5.97
CA GLY A 150 -0.51 10.69 7.25
C GLY A 150 -1.14 11.35 8.47
N SER A 151 -2.00 12.39 8.29
CA SER A 151 -2.73 13.01 9.39
C SER A 151 -4.18 12.53 9.53
N SER A 152 -4.69 11.74 8.59
CA SER A 152 -6.11 11.39 8.53
C SER A 152 -6.42 9.90 8.61
N HIS A 153 -5.46 9.03 8.28
CA HIS A 153 -5.71 7.60 8.16
C HIS A 153 -4.56 6.78 8.74
N PHE A 154 -4.80 6.08 9.84
CA PHE A 154 -3.89 5.06 10.33
C PHE A 154 -4.65 3.79 10.68
N THR A 155 -4.03 2.64 10.45
CA THR A 155 -4.68 1.34 10.63
C THR A 155 -4.28 0.70 11.95
N LEU A 156 -5.27 0.41 12.80
CA LEU A 156 -5.07 -0.29 14.06
C LEU A 156 -4.76 -1.76 13.84
N GLY A 157 -3.91 -2.34 14.70
CA GLY A 157 -3.63 -3.78 14.74
C GLY A 157 -4.87 -4.65 14.96
N GLY A 158 -5.98 -4.06 15.42
CA GLY A 158 -7.28 -4.73 15.58
C GLY A 158 -7.82 -5.39 14.31
N VAL A 159 -7.34 -5.00 13.11
CA VAL A 159 -7.75 -5.64 11.85
C VAL A 159 -7.28 -7.09 11.74
N VAL A 160 -6.23 -7.47 12.48
CA VAL A 160 -5.65 -8.83 12.50
C VAL A 160 -5.68 -9.48 13.88
N ALA A 161 -6.07 -8.73 14.92
CA ALA A 161 -6.17 -9.23 16.29
C ALA A 161 -7.59 -9.73 16.57
N GLY A 162 -7.70 -10.96 17.08
CA GLY A 162 -8.99 -11.56 17.44
C GLY A 162 -9.72 -12.20 16.25
N HIS A 163 -11.03 -11.96 16.12
CA HIS A 163 -11.82 -12.53 15.05
C HIS A 163 -11.55 -11.82 13.72
N LEU A 164 -11.06 -12.56 12.73
CA LEU A 164 -10.76 -12.02 11.41
C LEU A 164 -12.04 -11.66 10.64
N THR A 165 -12.01 -10.53 9.96
CA THR A 165 -13.05 -10.04 9.06
C THR A 165 -12.43 -9.73 7.70
N ASN A 166 -13.25 -9.31 6.74
CA ASN A 166 -12.79 -8.87 5.42
C ASN A 166 -11.74 -7.75 5.50
N MET A 167 -11.75 -6.97 6.59
CA MET A 167 -10.79 -5.90 6.82
C MET A 167 -9.33 -6.37 6.92
N LYS A 168 -9.08 -7.66 7.24
CA LYS A 168 -7.70 -8.21 7.22
C LYS A 168 -7.04 -8.02 5.86
N ASN A 169 -7.77 -8.27 4.77
CA ASN A 169 -7.27 -8.15 3.40
C ASN A 169 -7.60 -6.79 2.75
N ALA A 170 -8.30 -5.91 3.46
CA ALA A 170 -8.72 -4.62 2.95
C ALA A 170 -7.91 -3.44 3.53
N ALA A 171 -7.16 -3.65 4.61
CA ALA A 171 -6.45 -2.59 5.31
C ALA A 171 -5.47 -1.83 4.40
N ASP A 172 -4.56 -2.55 3.72
CA ASP A 172 -3.62 -1.96 2.77
C ASP A 172 -4.34 -1.37 1.54
N PRO A 173 -5.31 -2.06 0.90
CA PRO A 173 -6.11 -1.47 -0.18
C PRO A 173 -6.76 -0.13 0.15
N PHE A 174 -7.35 0.02 1.34
CA PHE A 174 -7.89 1.31 1.77
C PHE A 174 -6.81 2.37 2.00
N ALA A 175 -5.66 1.98 2.54
CA ALA A 175 -4.51 2.87 2.69
C ALA A 175 -4.01 3.36 1.32
N VAL A 176 -4.00 2.49 0.32
CA VAL A 176 -3.58 2.80 -1.04
C VAL A 176 -4.58 3.73 -1.75
N GLU A 177 -5.88 3.47 -1.62
CA GLU A 177 -6.94 4.36 -2.12
C GLU A 177 -6.82 5.76 -1.54
N ALA A 178 -6.71 5.85 -0.20
CA ALA A 178 -6.58 7.12 0.51
C ALA A 178 -5.35 7.92 0.05
N GLY A 179 -4.22 7.23 -0.22
CA GLY A 179 -3.02 7.87 -0.77
C GLY A 179 -3.23 8.45 -2.16
N VAL A 180 -3.97 7.77 -3.03
CA VAL A 180 -4.35 8.30 -4.35
C VAL A 180 -5.27 9.51 -4.21
N GLN A 181 -6.23 9.47 -3.28
CA GLN A 181 -7.10 10.61 -2.99
C GLN A 181 -6.30 11.82 -2.48
N ALA A 182 -5.35 11.60 -1.57
CA ALA A 182 -4.49 12.65 -1.04
C ALA A 182 -3.66 13.31 -2.14
N ALA A 183 -3.07 12.53 -3.05
CA ALA A 183 -2.32 13.03 -4.19
C ALA A 183 -3.21 13.84 -5.15
N LEU A 184 -4.44 13.38 -5.41
CA LEU A 184 -5.41 14.12 -6.21
C LEU A 184 -5.85 15.43 -5.55
N LEU A 185 -6.04 15.45 -4.23
CA LEU A 185 -6.36 16.67 -3.48
C LEU A 185 -5.20 17.67 -3.56
N SER A 186 -3.97 17.20 -3.33
CA SER A 186 -2.78 18.04 -3.43
C SER A 186 -2.60 18.62 -4.83
N SER A 187 -2.88 17.85 -5.89
CA SER A 187 -2.86 18.34 -7.29
C SER A 187 -3.82 19.49 -7.56
N LYS A 188 -4.75 19.76 -6.63
CA LYS A 188 -5.72 20.88 -6.68
C LYS A 188 -5.35 22.00 -5.72
N GLY A 189 -4.16 21.96 -5.12
CA GLY A 189 -3.67 22.96 -4.18
C GLY A 189 -4.16 22.77 -2.73
N TYR A 190 -4.73 21.60 -2.40
CA TYR A 190 -5.07 21.30 -1.02
C TYR A 190 -3.78 20.99 -0.24
N THR A 191 -3.63 21.56 0.94
CA THR A 191 -2.41 21.46 1.75
C THR A 191 -2.56 20.44 2.88
N GLY A 192 -1.45 19.82 3.27
CA GLY A 192 -1.34 18.95 4.43
C GLY A 192 -0.23 19.42 5.37
N PRO A 193 -0.15 18.90 6.61
CA PRO A 193 0.92 19.23 7.52
C PRO A 193 2.28 18.76 6.96
N VAL A 194 3.22 19.70 6.81
CA VAL A 194 4.56 19.42 6.28
C VAL A 194 5.38 18.56 7.25
N GLU A 195 5.19 18.78 8.55
CA GLU A 195 5.96 18.13 9.61
C GLU A 195 5.26 16.88 10.16
N VAL A 196 4.57 16.10 9.28
CA VAL A 196 3.82 14.90 9.70
C VAL A 196 4.70 13.80 10.31
N PHE A 197 5.99 13.77 9.98
CA PHE A 197 6.95 12.83 10.57
C PHE A 197 7.61 13.37 11.83
N GLU A 198 8.31 14.52 11.74
CA GLU A 198 9.20 15.04 12.77
C GLU A 198 8.55 16.06 13.69
N GLY A 199 7.40 16.59 13.33
CA GLY A 199 6.73 17.66 14.06
C GLY A 199 6.24 17.25 15.44
N LYS A 200 5.93 18.24 16.25
CA LYS A 200 5.22 18.02 17.52
C LYS A 200 3.92 17.28 17.22
N GLU A 201 3.71 16.14 17.87
CA GLU A 201 2.58 15.22 17.59
C GLU A 201 2.64 14.57 16.19
N GLY A 202 3.81 14.60 15.52
CA GLY A 202 4.08 13.85 14.30
C GLY A 202 4.32 12.35 14.57
N LEU A 203 4.48 11.58 13.50
CA LEU A 203 4.58 10.10 13.58
C LEU A 203 5.64 9.63 14.58
N PHE A 204 6.83 10.23 14.55
CA PHE A 204 7.95 9.81 15.40
C PHE A 204 7.71 10.09 16.88
N GLU A 205 6.94 11.12 17.20
CA GLU A 205 6.56 11.47 18.58
C GLU A 205 5.38 10.61 19.06
N VAL A 206 4.34 10.43 18.24
CA VAL A 206 3.13 9.68 18.61
C VAL A 206 3.42 8.18 18.75
N MET A 207 4.36 7.66 17.97
CA MET A 207 4.84 6.29 18.07
C MET A 207 6.14 6.21 18.89
N ASP A 208 6.15 6.81 20.08
CA ASP A 208 7.30 6.97 20.98
C ASP A 208 8.00 5.67 21.39
N LYS A 209 7.29 4.54 21.33
CA LYS A 209 7.84 3.20 21.57
C LYS A 209 8.64 2.65 20.40
N VAL A 210 8.50 3.23 19.21
CA VAL A 210 9.28 2.86 18.04
C VAL A 210 10.53 3.74 17.97
N LYS A 211 11.67 3.10 17.97
CA LYS A 211 12.96 3.77 17.70
C LYS A 211 13.16 3.81 16.19
N TRP A 212 12.89 4.97 15.61
CA TRP A 212 13.03 5.16 14.17
C TRP A 212 14.49 5.39 13.78
N ASP A 213 15.06 4.50 12.96
CA ASP A 213 16.34 4.73 12.32
C ASP A 213 16.14 5.59 11.06
N ARG A 214 16.24 6.90 11.23
CA ARG A 214 16.02 7.88 10.16
C ARG A 214 17.06 7.78 9.05
N ASP A 215 18.25 7.27 9.34
CA ASP A 215 19.30 7.07 8.35
C ASP A 215 18.91 6.03 7.31
N ILE A 216 18.20 4.98 7.70
CA ILE A 216 17.67 3.97 6.77
C ILE A 216 16.70 4.59 5.75
N LEU A 217 15.92 5.60 6.15
CA LEU A 217 14.95 6.24 5.27
C LEU A 217 15.60 7.02 4.12
N THR A 218 16.81 7.54 4.32
CA THR A 218 17.40 8.52 3.39
C THR A 218 18.74 8.12 2.81
N LYS A 219 19.57 7.32 3.53
CA LYS A 219 20.90 6.95 3.06
C LYS A 219 20.89 5.87 2.00
N GLY A 220 21.78 5.97 1.02
CA GLY A 220 21.99 4.95 -0.02
C GLY A 220 20.81 4.80 -0.99
N LEU A 221 19.94 5.80 -1.11
CA LEU A 221 18.88 5.82 -2.12
C LEU A 221 19.51 5.80 -3.51
N GLY A 222 19.11 4.80 -4.33
CA GLY A 222 19.63 4.65 -5.69
C GLY A 222 20.89 3.79 -5.83
N ASP A 223 21.55 3.42 -4.74
CA ASP A 223 22.74 2.56 -4.77
C ASP A 223 22.37 1.07 -4.93
N SER A 224 21.30 0.66 -4.25
CA SER A 224 20.71 -0.67 -4.33
C SER A 224 19.21 -0.59 -4.09
N PHE A 225 18.46 -1.60 -4.53
CA PHE A 225 17.01 -1.59 -4.41
C PHE A 225 16.51 -2.78 -3.59
N LEU A 226 15.72 -2.49 -2.56
CA LEU A 226 15.19 -3.47 -1.62
C LEU A 226 14.19 -4.44 -2.25
N ILE A 227 13.55 -4.10 -3.37
CA ILE A 227 12.65 -5.00 -4.11
C ILE A 227 13.26 -6.39 -4.37
N ASN A 228 14.58 -6.48 -4.50
CA ASN A 228 15.29 -7.74 -4.68
C ASN A 228 15.32 -8.64 -3.43
N GLN A 229 14.92 -8.10 -2.26
CA GLN A 229 14.85 -8.82 -0.98
C GLN A 229 13.41 -9.23 -0.62
N CYS A 230 12.44 -8.87 -1.46
CA CYS A 230 11.05 -9.24 -1.23
C CYS A 230 10.82 -10.72 -1.55
N GLY A 231 10.13 -11.42 -0.66
CA GLY A 231 9.80 -12.83 -0.81
C GLY A 231 8.48 -13.06 -1.53
N TYR A 232 8.33 -14.25 -2.11
CA TYR A 232 7.07 -14.70 -2.71
C TYR A 232 6.49 -15.84 -1.89
N LYS A 233 5.20 -15.80 -1.62
CA LYS A 233 4.50 -16.85 -0.88
C LYS A 233 4.39 -18.13 -1.71
N ALA A 234 4.64 -19.28 -1.07
CA ALA A 234 4.46 -20.60 -1.67
C ALA A 234 3.02 -21.10 -1.58
N PHE A 235 2.25 -20.60 -0.59
CA PHE A 235 0.87 -20.99 -0.33
C PHE A 235 -0.02 -19.76 -0.18
N PRO A 236 -1.30 -19.83 -0.60
CA PRO A 236 -2.26 -18.72 -0.48
C PRO A 236 -2.80 -18.64 0.97
N THR A 237 -1.93 -18.24 1.89
CA THR A 237 -2.23 -18.20 3.33
C THR A 237 -1.34 -17.20 4.05
N GLU A 238 -1.61 -17.01 5.34
CA GLU A 238 -0.79 -16.22 6.25
C GLU A 238 0.63 -16.78 6.32
N ALA A 239 1.64 -15.91 6.34
CA ALA A 239 3.04 -16.30 6.15
C ALA A 239 3.60 -17.25 7.23
N LEU A 240 3.17 -17.11 8.49
CA LEU A 240 3.60 -17.99 9.58
C LEU A 240 3.13 -19.44 9.40
N THR A 241 2.11 -19.68 8.57
CA THR A 241 1.60 -21.02 8.29
C THR A 241 2.40 -21.78 7.25
N HIS A 242 3.30 -21.11 6.52
CA HIS A 242 4.09 -21.74 5.46
C HIS A 242 5.01 -22.85 5.98
N GLN A 243 5.70 -22.61 7.10
CA GLN A 243 6.59 -23.62 7.70
C GLN A 243 5.84 -24.88 8.14
N PRO A 244 4.74 -24.80 8.94
CA PRO A 244 3.99 -26.02 9.30
C PRO A 244 3.35 -26.70 8.09
N ILE A 245 2.91 -25.98 7.04
CA ILE A 245 2.40 -26.59 5.82
C ILE A 245 3.53 -27.36 5.11
N THR A 246 4.70 -26.75 4.93
CA THR A 246 5.85 -27.41 4.31
C THR A 246 6.22 -28.66 5.08
N ALA A 247 6.36 -28.58 6.41
CA ALA A 247 6.67 -29.73 7.25
C ALA A 247 5.63 -30.86 7.13
N ALA A 248 4.34 -30.50 7.03
CA ALA A 248 3.28 -31.51 6.85
C ALA A 248 3.28 -32.19 5.48
N LEU A 249 3.82 -31.53 4.45
CA LEU A 249 3.94 -32.12 3.10
C LEU A 249 5.18 -33.01 2.93
N GLU A 250 6.17 -32.91 3.83
CA GLU A 250 7.40 -33.71 3.81
C GLU A 250 7.28 -35.03 4.61
N VAL A 251 6.20 -35.25 5.34
CA VAL A 251 5.91 -36.46 6.12
C VAL A 251 5.03 -37.42 5.34
#